data_e78849d5663bfe12d21dcf6b44f222b5
#
_entry.id   e78849d5663bfe12d21dcf6b44f222b5
#
_cell.length_a   1.000
_cell.length_b   1.000
_cell.length_c   1.000
_cell.angle_alpha   90.00
_cell.angle_beta   90.00
_cell.angle_gamma   90.00
#
_symmetry.space_group_name_H-M   'P 1'
#
loop_
_entity.id
_entity.type
_entity.pdbx_description
1 polymer ?
#
loop_
_entity_poly.entity_id
_entity_poly.type
_entity_poly.pdbx_seq_one_letter_code
_entity_poly.pdbx_strand_id
1 'polypeptide(L)'
;MPANLITMSTKELTRLASMRRIAERRTTQREVAAQLGLSVRQVERLYALYKAAGASGLVSKRRGAVSNRRLPAELRAAAMAHVRATYADFGPTLAHEKLSERHGLELSIETLRKWMREDGLWHSRRERRKQVQQPRRRRACVGELVQIDGSDHEWFEQRGPRCTLLVYVDDATSLLQELRFAPESTFDYFESTRRYLERHGKPVAFYSDKLSVFRVNAKDPETGDGYTQFGRALSELNIDIICANTPAAKGRVERANQTLQDRLVKELRLRGISDVEAGNAFLPEFSADYNQRFAREPQSTHDAHRPLLAHERLDETFTLQEARKVSANLTVHYKRVLYLLDPSEQAHQAGGKHVQVREHQDGTVRIFFDGVQLTARPFPKDNRVRQADIVSHKLLDDTLKVIQREQQARDQRTLEQRRLTQRERTQLQSAMSDAWGETTEAVTQSQRHCS
;
A
#
# COMPACT_ATOMS: atom_id res chain seq x y z
N MET A 1 58.07 -4.93 -37.10
CA MET A 1 57.42 -3.64 -36.88
C MET A 1 55.96 -3.89 -36.60
N PRO A 2 55.41 -3.57 -35.44
CA PRO A 2 53.99 -3.70 -35.22
C PRO A 2 53.25 -2.76 -36.16
N ALA A 3 52.30 -3.31 -36.92
CA ALA A 3 51.46 -2.58 -37.85
C ALA A 3 50.70 -1.48 -37.03
N ASN A 4 50.89 -0.20 -37.39
CA ASN A 4 50.11 0.89 -36.80
C ASN A 4 48.65 0.71 -37.17
N LEU A 5 47.88 0.07 -36.32
CA LEU A 5 46.43 -0.08 -36.43
C LEU A 5 45.73 1.24 -36.19
N ILE A 6 45.06 1.77 -37.23
CA ILE A 6 44.25 2.98 -37.15
C ILE A 6 42.78 2.60 -37.05
N THR A 7 42.14 2.86 -35.90
CA THR A 7 40.72 2.65 -35.73
C THR A 7 39.92 3.79 -36.40
N MET A 8 39.04 3.45 -37.31
CA MET A 8 38.22 4.39 -38.08
C MET A 8 36.73 4.07 -37.94
N SER A 9 35.89 5.09 -37.88
CA SER A 9 34.43 4.92 -37.97
C SER A 9 34.03 4.65 -39.43
N THR A 10 32.82 4.08 -39.63
CA THR A 10 32.26 3.83 -40.99
C THR A 10 32.30 5.08 -41.85
N LYS A 11 32.02 6.27 -41.27
CA LYS A 11 32.06 7.56 -41.95
C LYS A 11 33.47 7.94 -42.38
N GLU A 12 34.50 7.64 -41.59
CA GLU A 12 35.91 7.91 -41.90
C GLU A 12 36.43 6.91 -42.96
N LEU A 13 35.97 5.66 -42.89
CA LEU A 13 36.26 4.65 -43.91
C LEU A 13 35.69 5.03 -45.28
N THR A 14 34.44 5.49 -45.31
CA THR A 14 33.81 5.97 -46.56
C THR A 14 34.56 7.17 -47.13
N ARG A 15 34.99 8.11 -46.29
CA ARG A 15 35.86 9.23 -46.72
C ARG A 15 37.20 8.76 -47.23
N LEU A 16 37.85 7.82 -46.57
CA LEU A 16 39.12 7.23 -47.02
C LEU A 16 38.98 6.59 -48.38
N ALA A 17 37.96 5.80 -48.61
CA ALA A 17 37.69 5.21 -49.91
C ALA A 17 37.50 6.26 -51.01
N SER A 18 36.75 7.32 -50.70
CA SER A 18 36.54 8.42 -51.64
C SER A 18 37.83 9.19 -51.93
N MET A 19 38.67 9.49 -50.92
CA MET A 19 39.97 10.16 -51.12
C MET A 19 40.95 9.34 -51.94
N ARG A 20 40.96 7.99 -51.76
CA ARG A 20 41.76 7.08 -52.61
C ARG A 20 41.34 7.19 -54.07
N ARG A 21 40.02 7.17 -54.35
CA ARG A 21 39.50 7.29 -55.74
C ARG A 21 39.87 8.65 -56.38
N ILE A 22 39.93 9.73 -55.63
CA ILE A 22 40.42 11.02 -56.13
C ILE A 22 41.93 10.94 -56.45
N ALA A 23 42.72 10.33 -55.54
CA ALA A 23 44.16 10.16 -55.75
C ALA A 23 44.48 9.31 -56.98
N GLU A 24 43.70 8.28 -57.26
CA GLU A 24 43.76 7.43 -58.43
C GLU A 24 43.18 8.05 -59.69
N ARG A 25 42.73 9.32 -59.65
CA ARG A 25 42.10 10.07 -60.77
C ARG A 25 40.84 9.37 -61.34
N ARG A 26 40.15 8.51 -60.51
CA ARG A 26 38.94 7.80 -60.90
C ARG A 26 37.67 8.61 -60.69
N THR A 27 37.72 9.68 -59.90
CA THR A 27 36.61 10.58 -59.64
C THR A 27 37.09 12.00 -59.32
N THR A 28 36.25 13.00 -59.57
CA THR A 28 36.55 14.37 -59.28
C THR A 28 36.15 14.75 -57.85
N GLN A 29 36.75 15.82 -57.31
CA GLN A 29 36.37 16.33 -55.97
C GLN A 29 34.92 16.81 -55.93
N ARG A 30 34.38 17.30 -57.06
CA ARG A 30 32.95 17.73 -57.17
C ARG A 30 32.01 16.56 -57.06
N GLU A 31 32.29 15.42 -57.71
CA GLU A 31 31.47 14.20 -57.62
C GLU A 31 31.52 13.59 -56.21
N VAL A 32 32.67 13.57 -55.57
CA VAL A 32 32.83 13.11 -54.20
C VAL A 32 32.08 14.03 -53.22
N ALA A 33 32.07 15.34 -53.45
CA ALA A 33 31.29 16.28 -52.66
C ALA A 33 29.79 15.98 -52.72
N ALA A 34 29.27 15.72 -53.92
CA ALA A 34 27.88 15.31 -54.10
C ALA A 34 27.60 13.95 -53.44
N GLN A 35 28.47 12.95 -53.61
CA GLN A 35 28.33 11.62 -53.03
C GLN A 35 28.33 11.61 -51.47
N LEU A 36 29.19 12.45 -50.87
CA LEU A 36 29.33 12.54 -49.41
C LEU A 36 28.38 13.57 -48.76
N GLY A 37 27.62 14.33 -49.54
CA GLY A 37 26.80 15.43 -49.06
C GLY A 37 27.62 16.56 -48.40
N LEU A 38 28.83 16.83 -48.93
CA LEU A 38 29.76 17.83 -48.40
C LEU A 38 29.96 18.93 -49.45
N SER A 39 30.42 20.11 -48.99
CA SER A 39 30.87 21.13 -49.93
C SER A 39 32.22 20.74 -50.60
N VAL A 40 32.47 21.20 -51.83
CA VAL A 40 33.73 20.96 -52.55
C VAL A 40 34.92 21.38 -51.68
N ARG A 41 34.84 22.54 -51.02
CA ARG A 41 35.88 23.05 -50.12
C ARG A 41 36.16 22.12 -48.93
N GLN A 42 35.14 21.42 -48.42
CA GLN A 42 35.36 20.40 -47.38
C GLN A 42 36.06 19.17 -47.92
N VAL A 43 35.76 18.75 -49.14
CA VAL A 43 36.44 17.64 -49.81
C VAL A 43 37.88 17.99 -50.11
N GLU A 44 38.18 19.23 -50.56
CA GLU A 44 39.55 19.73 -50.77
C GLU A 44 40.37 19.65 -49.49
N ARG A 45 39.80 20.10 -48.36
CA ARG A 45 40.44 20.00 -47.01
C ARG A 45 40.73 18.56 -46.64
N LEU A 46 39.74 17.64 -46.79
CA LEU A 46 39.92 16.24 -46.51
C LEU A 46 40.98 15.60 -47.40
N TYR A 47 41.01 15.97 -48.67
CA TYR A 47 42.01 15.49 -49.61
C TYR A 47 43.41 16.00 -49.30
N ALA A 48 43.56 17.27 -48.88
CA ALA A 48 44.83 17.79 -48.41
C ALA A 48 45.34 17.08 -47.16
N LEU A 49 44.45 16.80 -46.18
CA LEU A 49 44.79 16.03 -44.99
C LEU A 49 45.16 14.57 -45.33
N TYR A 50 44.49 13.97 -46.30
CA TYR A 50 44.83 12.63 -46.80
C TYR A 50 46.19 12.60 -47.52
N LYS A 51 46.49 13.61 -48.32
CA LYS A 51 47.81 13.75 -48.95
C LYS A 51 48.94 13.91 -47.93
N ALA A 52 48.70 14.70 -46.87
CA ALA A 52 49.73 15.00 -45.86
C ALA A 52 49.99 13.81 -44.91
N ALA A 53 48.95 13.06 -44.50
CA ALA A 53 49.06 12.06 -43.44
C ALA A 53 48.37 10.71 -43.77
N GLY A 54 47.97 10.50 -44.99
CA GLY A 54 47.31 9.24 -45.41
C GLY A 54 45.98 9.06 -44.66
N ALA A 55 45.68 7.81 -44.30
CA ALA A 55 44.47 7.42 -43.58
C ALA A 55 44.36 8.13 -42.20
N SER A 56 45.49 8.33 -41.51
CA SER A 56 45.49 8.98 -40.18
C SER A 56 45.02 10.44 -40.24
N GLY A 57 45.24 11.14 -41.36
CA GLY A 57 44.77 12.51 -41.56
C GLY A 57 43.26 12.67 -41.63
N LEU A 58 42.51 11.56 -41.88
CA LEU A 58 41.07 11.55 -41.95
C LEU A 58 40.39 11.16 -40.64
N VAL A 59 41.16 10.71 -39.64
CA VAL A 59 40.65 10.38 -38.32
C VAL A 59 40.27 11.63 -37.54
N SER A 60 39.12 11.63 -36.92
CA SER A 60 38.66 12.79 -36.14
C SER A 60 39.59 13.06 -34.96
N LYS A 61 40.18 14.24 -34.93
CA LYS A 61 41.03 14.74 -33.83
C LYS A 61 40.24 14.93 -32.51
N ARG A 62 38.90 14.90 -32.58
CA ARG A 62 38.04 14.96 -31.40
C ARG A 62 37.87 13.63 -30.70
N ARG A 63 38.31 12.52 -31.28
CA ARG A 63 38.24 11.22 -30.68
C ARG A 63 39.19 11.14 -29.47
N GLY A 64 38.62 10.90 -28.29
CA GLY A 64 39.36 10.87 -27.02
C GLY A 64 39.65 12.24 -26.41
N ALA A 65 39.31 13.36 -27.09
CA ALA A 65 39.45 14.68 -26.51
C ALA A 65 38.44 14.90 -25.38
N VAL A 66 38.91 15.49 -24.27
CA VAL A 66 38.06 15.86 -23.15
C VAL A 66 37.06 16.93 -23.59
N SER A 67 35.77 16.74 -23.30
CA SER A 67 34.76 17.73 -23.62
C SER A 67 34.99 19.04 -22.84
N ASN A 68 34.85 20.18 -23.48
CA ASN A 68 34.88 21.51 -22.82
C ASN A 68 33.75 21.71 -21.82
N ARG A 69 32.72 20.82 -21.85
CA ARG A 69 31.60 20.82 -20.90
C ARG A 69 31.80 19.78 -19.78
N ARG A 70 33.01 19.24 -19.63
CA ARG A 70 33.28 18.31 -18.53
C ARG A 70 33.23 19.05 -17.20
N LEU A 71 32.40 18.58 -16.28
CA LEU A 71 32.33 19.11 -14.93
C LEU A 71 33.62 18.81 -14.15
N PRO A 72 34.00 19.66 -13.17
CA PRO A 72 35.18 19.47 -12.32
C PRO A 72 35.20 18.13 -11.65
N ALA A 73 36.38 17.54 -11.47
CA ALA A 73 36.53 16.25 -10.81
C ALA A 73 36.13 16.31 -9.31
N GLU A 74 36.38 17.47 -8.72
CA GLU A 74 36.03 17.77 -7.32
C GLU A 74 34.52 17.73 -7.10
N LEU A 75 33.72 18.27 -8.04
CA LEU A 75 32.26 18.23 -8.00
C LEU A 75 31.74 16.77 -8.09
N ARG A 76 32.37 15.96 -8.97
CA ARG A 76 32.04 14.52 -9.04
C ARG A 76 32.37 13.82 -7.72
N ALA A 77 33.53 14.06 -7.18
CA ALA A 77 33.98 13.44 -5.93
C ALA A 77 33.05 13.79 -4.76
N ALA A 78 32.69 15.06 -4.61
CA ALA A 78 31.76 15.53 -3.58
C ALA A 78 30.37 14.93 -3.76
N ALA A 79 29.80 14.98 -4.95
CA ALA A 79 28.47 14.41 -5.22
C ALA A 79 28.43 12.90 -4.94
N MET A 80 29.44 12.15 -5.40
CA MET A 80 29.50 10.70 -5.23
C MET A 80 29.81 10.30 -3.78
N ALA A 81 30.53 11.13 -3.01
CA ALA A 81 30.72 10.91 -1.58
C ALA A 81 29.38 10.99 -0.82
N HIS A 82 28.57 12.01 -1.07
CA HIS A 82 27.24 12.13 -0.48
C HIS A 82 26.30 11.00 -0.91
N VAL A 83 26.33 10.61 -2.20
CA VAL A 83 25.53 9.48 -2.68
C VAL A 83 25.89 8.19 -1.93
N ARG A 84 27.17 7.87 -1.76
CA ARG A 84 27.60 6.65 -1.06
C ARG A 84 27.26 6.69 0.44
N ALA A 85 27.43 7.85 1.08
CA ALA A 85 27.26 7.98 2.52
C ALA A 85 25.76 7.99 2.93
N THR A 86 24.88 8.64 2.15
CA THR A 86 23.53 8.97 2.59
C THR A 86 22.44 8.52 1.61
N TYR A 87 22.77 8.45 0.30
CA TYR A 87 21.77 8.25 -0.76
C TYR A 87 22.04 7.01 -1.62
N ALA A 88 22.71 6.00 -1.06
CA ALA A 88 23.16 4.82 -1.83
C ALA A 88 22.00 4.04 -2.49
N ASP A 89 20.82 4.03 -1.85
CA ASP A 89 19.60 3.37 -2.33
C ASP A 89 18.63 4.31 -3.06
N PHE A 90 19.01 5.58 -3.27
CA PHE A 90 18.17 6.55 -3.98
C PHE A 90 18.31 6.36 -5.49
N GLY A 91 17.18 6.53 -6.21
CA GLY A 91 17.24 6.69 -7.67
C GLY A 91 17.92 8.00 -8.06
N PRO A 92 18.53 8.11 -9.28
CA PRO A 92 19.28 9.30 -9.69
C PRO A 92 18.50 10.61 -9.61
N THR A 93 17.17 10.56 -9.82
CA THR A 93 16.32 11.76 -9.75
C THR A 93 16.19 12.27 -8.32
N LEU A 94 15.85 11.40 -7.37
CA LEU A 94 15.72 11.77 -5.97
C LEU A 94 17.06 12.14 -5.36
N ALA A 95 18.13 11.41 -5.70
CA ALA A 95 19.49 11.77 -5.27
C ALA A 95 19.90 13.16 -5.77
N HIS A 96 19.62 13.50 -7.03
CA HIS A 96 19.89 14.83 -7.60
C HIS A 96 19.14 15.92 -6.84
N GLU A 97 17.85 15.74 -6.57
CA GLU A 97 17.06 16.71 -5.80
C GLU A 97 17.68 16.96 -4.42
N LYS A 98 18.08 15.91 -3.71
CA LYS A 98 18.70 16.05 -2.36
C LYS A 98 20.12 16.63 -2.42
N LEU A 99 20.89 16.34 -3.45
CA LEU A 99 22.19 16.97 -3.65
C LEU A 99 22.07 18.48 -3.88
N SER A 100 21.09 18.93 -4.67
CA SER A 100 20.82 20.36 -4.87
C SER A 100 20.25 21.02 -3.60
N GLU A 101 19.18 20.43 -3.00
CA GLU A 101 18.46 21.02 -1.86
C GLU A 101 19.31 21.10 -0.58
N ARG A 102 20.08 20.04 -0.27
CA ARG A 102 20.78 19.91 1.01
C ARG A 102 22.26 20.25 0.94
N HIS A 103 22.87 20.13 -0.24
CA HIS A 103 24.31 20.29 -0.41
C HIS A 103 24.67 21.37 -1.43
N GLY A 104 23.68 22.01 -2.08
CA GLY A 104 23.92 23.07 -3.06
C GLY A 104 24.72 22.63 -4.30
N LEU A 105 24.72 21.33 -4.63
CA LEU A 105 25.50 20.79 -5.74
C LEU A 105 24.69 20.85 -7.05
N GLU A 106 25.09 21.74 -7.95
CA GLU A 106 24.44 21.95 -9.24
C GLU A 106 25.03 21.04 -10.32
N LEU A 107 24.25 20.05 -10.76
CA LEU A 107 24.58 19.13 -11.84
C LEU A 107 23.31 18.62 -12.53
N SER A 108 23.39 18.08 -13.73
CA SER A 108 22.21 17.51 -14.38
C SER A 108 21.91 16.09 -13.85
N ILE A 109 20.62 15.72 -13.83
CA ILE A 109 20.17 14.36 -13.47
C ILE A 109 20.87 13.31 -14.34
N GLU A 110 21.06 13.58 -15.65
CA GLU A 110 21.72 12.65 -16.56
C GLU A 110 23.21 12.47 -16.24
N THR A 111 23.88 13.54 -15.81
CA THR A 111 25.28 13.47 -15.35
C THR A 111 25.37 12.59 -14.10
N LEU A 112 24.50 12.82 -13.11
CA LEU A 112 24.46 12.00 -11.91
C LEU A 112 24.15 10.53 -12.23
N ARG A 113 23.15 10.30 -13.09
CA ARG A 113 22.78 8.94 -13.54
C ARG A 113 23.95 8.20 -14.17
N LYS A 114 24.73 8.91 -15.01
CA LYS A 114 25.93 8.35 -15.62
C LYS A 114 26.97 7.99 -14.58
N TRP A 115 27.26 8.88 -13.64
CA TRP A 115 28.24 8.66 -12.58
C TRP A 115 27.82 7.51 -11.65
N MET A 116 26.56 7.46 -11.22
CA MET A 116 26.03 6.37 -10.39
C MET A 116 26.10 5.02 -11.10
N ARG A 117 25.90 4.98 -12.44
CA ARG A 117 26.04 3.76 -13.23
C ARG A 117 27.49 3.34 -13.36
N GLU A 118 28.40 4.27 -13.65
CA GLU A 118 29.83 4.02 -13.74
C GLU A 118 30.42 3.46 -12.44
N ASP A 119 29.92 3.94 -11.30
CA ASP A 119 30.32 3.51 -9.95
C ASP A 119 29.53 2.28 -9.43
N GLY A 120 28.62 1.70 -10.24
CA GLY A 120 27.85 0.51 -9.89
C GLY A 120 26.75 0.75 -8.82
N LEU A 121 26.47 2.01 -8.48
CA LEU A 121 25.47 2.37 -7.47
C LEU A 121 24.04 2.39 -8.00
N TRP A 122 23.88 2.42 -9.31
CA TRP A 122 22.54 2.40 -9.93
C TRP A 122 22.56 1.62 -11.25
N HIS A 123 21.55 0.77 -11.41
CA HIS A 123 21.31 0.05 -12.65
C HIS A 123 19.94 0.42 -13.20
N SER A 124 19.84 0.62 -14.52
CA SER A 124 18.56 0.84 -15.17
C SER A 124 17.63 -0.38 -14.91
N ARG A 125 16.40 -0.14 -14.53
CA ARG A 125 15.40 -1.22 -14.49
C ARG A 125 15.42 -1.88 -15.87
N ARG A 126 15.64 -3.21 -15.92
CA ARG A 126 15.45 -3.98 -17.15
C ARG A 126 14.11 -3.59 -17.76
N GLU A 127 14.07 -3.29 -19.04
CA GLU A 127 12.80 -3.06 -19.75
C GLU A 127 11.87 -4.23 -19.44
N ARG A 128 10.94 -4.03 -18.55
CA ARG A 128 9.82 -4.95 -18.37
C ARG A 128 9.12 -4.96 -19.71
N ARG A 129 8.88 -6.16 -20.31
CA ARG A 129 8.01 -6.28 -21.47
C ARG A 129 6.79 -5.40 -21.24
N LYS A 130 6.67 -4.35 -22.03
CA LYS A 130 5.51 -3.44 -21.97
C LYS A 130 4.30 -4.26 -22.32
N GLN A 131 3.52 -4.66 -21.31
CA GLN A 131 2.15 -5.09 -21.57
C GLN A 131 1.46 -3.88 -22.17
N VAL A 132 0.91 -4.04 -23.37
CA VAL A 132 0.12 -3.01 -24.05
C VAL A 132 -1.18 -2.87 -23.24
N GLN A 133 -1.21 -1.97 -22.27
CA GLN A 133 -2.41 -1.59 -21.55
C GLN A 133 -3.00 -0.38 -22.26
N GLN A 134 -4.28 -0.45 -22.63
CA GLN A 134 -4.98 0.74 -23.12
C GLN A 134 -5.04 1.77 -21.98
N PRO A 135 -4.41 2.95 -22.12
CA PRO A 135 -4.47 3.96 -21.07
C PRO A 135 -5.89 4.51 -20.96
N ARG A 136 -6.51 4.36 -19.79
CA ARG A 136 -7.77 5.04 -19.50
C ARG A 136 -7.56 6.56 -19.56
N ARG A 137 -8.44 7.28 -20.26
CA ARG A 137 -8.41 8.74 -20.29
C ARG A 137 -8.62 9.31 -18.90
N ARG A 138 -7.96 10.42 -18.59
CA ARG A 138 -8.19 11.16 -17.35
C ARG A 138 -9.58 11.81 -17.38
N ARG A 139 -10.13 12.05 -16.19
CA ARG A 139 -11.29 12.93 -16.08
C ARG A 139 -10.89 14.35 -16.43
N ALA A 140 -11.89 15.15 -16.84
CA ALA A 140 -11.63 16.51 -17.29
C ALA A 140 -11.44 17.48 -16.13
N CYS A 141 -12.23 17.30 -15.05
CA CYS A 141 -12.36 18.23 -13.94
C CYS A 141 -11.78 17.65 -12.66
N VAL A 142 -11.22 18.51 -11.82
CA VAL A 142 -10.86 18.19 -10.42
C VAL A 142 -12.14 17.80 -9.66
N GLY A 143 -12.07 16.82 -8.76
CA GLY A 143 -13.21 16.38 -7.96
C GLY A 143 -14.27 15.55 -8.71
N GLU A 144 -14.09 15.31 -10.02
CA GLU A 144 -15.00 14.45 -10.78
C GLU A 144 -14.84 12.98 -10.37
N LEU A 145 -13.61 12.53 -10.13
CA LEU A 145 -13.30 11.17 -9.68
C LEU A 145 -12.06 11.16 -8.82
N VAL A 146 -12.18 10.65 -7.60
CA VAL A 146 -11.07 10.50 -6.68
C VAL A 146 -10.81 9.02 -6.42
N GLN A 147 -9.59 8.56 -6.70
CA GLN A 147 -9.18 7.19 -6.47
C GLN A 147 -8.72 7.02 -5.02
N ILE A 148 -9.27 6.01 -4.34
CA ILE A 148 -8.92 5.64 -2.96
C ILE A 148 -8.22 4.30 -2.96
N ASP A 149 -7.16 4.18 -2.16
CA ASP A 149 -6.42 2.94 -1.95
C ASP A 149 -5.76 2.89 -0.57
N GLY A 150 -5.65 1.69 -0.02
CA GLY A 150 -4.81 1.41 1.13
C GLY A 150 -3.49 0.79 0.66
N SER A 151 -2.38 1.38 1.04
CA SER A 151 -1.04 0.88 0.70
C SER A 151 -0.36 0.34 1.96
N ASP A 152 -0.47 -0.98 2.18
CA ASP A 152 0.24 -1.67 3.25
C ASP A 152 1.71 -1.84 2.86
N HIS A 153 2.61 -1.26 3.64
CA HIS A 153 4.04 -1.26 3.38
C HIS A 153 4.86 -1.03 4.66
N GLU A 154 6.15 -1.35 4.63
CA GLU A 154 7.10 -1.00 5.69
C GLU A 154 7.53 0.48 5.58
N TRP A 155 6.58 1.39 5.82
CA TRP A 155 6.77 2.83 5.64
C TRP A 155 7.90 3.39 6.50
N PHE A 156 8.07 2.85 7.69
CA PHE A 156 9.14 3.24 8.63
C PHE A 156 10.33 2.29 8.59
N GLU A 157 10.35 1.32 7.67
CA GLU A 157 11.37 0.27 7.57
C GLU A 157 11.47 -0.51 8.91
N GLN A 158 12.68 -0.81 9.39
CA GLN A 158 12.89 -1.46 10.68
C GLN A 158 12.83 -0.48 11.88
N ARG A 159 12.56 0.82 11.65
CA ARG A 159 12.54 1.88 12.66
C ARG A 159 11.18 2.01 13.35
N GLY A 160 10.11 1.47 12.78
CA GLY A 160 8.75 1.57 13.29
C GLY A 160 7.85 0.44 12.82
N PRO A 161 6.60 0.41 13.27
CA PRO A 161 5.65 -0.64 12.93
C PRO A 161 5.25 -0.57 11.46
N ARG A 162 4.96 -1.75 10.87
CA ARG A 162 4.28 -1.85 9.58
C ARG A 162 2.88 -1.27 9.70
N CYS A 163 2.48 -0.45 8.75
CA CYS A 163 1.16 0.17 8.74
C CYS A 163 0.68 0.42 7.31
N THR A 164 -0.59 0.75 7.17
CA THR A 164 -1.20 1.10 5.90
C THR A 164 -1.20 2.63 5.74
N LEU A 165 -0.87 3.12 4.54
CA LEU A 165 -1.09 4.49 4.13
C LEU A 165 -2.38 4.56 3.30
N LEU A 166 -3.39 5.28 3.79
CA LEU A 166 -4.59 5.59 3.03
C LEU A 166 -4.28 6.74 2.07
N VAL A 167 -4.60 6.56 0.80
CA VAL A 167 -4.19 7.46 -0.29
C VAL A 167 -5.40 7.86 -1.11
N TYR A 168 -5.64 9.16 -1.26
CA TYR A 168 -6.70 9.74 -2.09
C TYR A 168 -6.07 10.55 -3.21
N VAL A 169 -6.29 10.14 -4.44
CA VAL A 169 -5.68 10.73 -5.65
C VAL A 169 -6.76 11.22 -6.61
N ASP A 170 -6.71 12.48 -6.97
CA ASP A 170 -7.58 13.01 -8.01
C ASP A 170 -7.22 12.44 -9.39
N ASP A 171 -8.21 11.94 -10.14
CA ASP A 171 -8.01 11.30 -11.44
C ASP A 171 -7.58 12.28 -12.53
N ALA A 172 -8.08 13.50 -12.49
CA ALA A 172 -7.78 14.53 -13.49
C ALA A 172 -6.32 15.01 -13.40
N THR A 173 -5.87 15.31 -12.20
CA THR A 173 -4.61 15.99 -11.94
C THR A 173 -3.51 15.11 -11.39
N SER A 174 -3.83 13.96 -10.79
CA SER A 174 -2.95 13.15 -9.95
C SER A 174 -2.48 13.85 -8.66
N LEU A 175 -3.18 14.88 -8.21
CA LEU A 175 -2.96 15.50 -6.90
C LEU A 175 -3.23 14.47 -5.80
N LEU A 176 -2.32 14.41 -4.83
CA LEU A 176 -2.58 13.78 -3.54
C LEU A 176 -3.46 14.74 -2.75
N GLN A 177 -4.72 14.35 -2.52
CA GLN A 177 -5.69 15.19 -1.84
C GLN A 177 -5.82 14.86 -0.36
N GLU A 178 -5.67 13.58 0.01
CA GLU A 178 -5.56 13.16 1.41
C GLU A 178 -4.60 11.99 1.52
N LEU A 179 -3.75 12.03 2.55
CA LEU A 179 -2.87 10.96 2.98
C LEU A 179 -3.01 10.76 4.48
N ARG A 180 -3.07 9.51 4.94
CA ARG A 180 -3.08 9.19 6.36
C ARG A 180 -2.49 7.81 6.65
N PHE A 181 -1.55 7.72 7.57
CA PHE A 181 -1.14 6.45 8.16
C PHE A 181 -2.18 6.01 9.19
N ALA A 182 -2.75 4.84 9.00
CA ALA A 182 -3.76 4.27 9.89
C ALA A 182 -3.85 2.75 9.73
N PRO A 183 -4.40 2.02 10.72
CA PRO A 183 -4.94 0.69 10.46
C PRO A 183 -6.03 0.78 9.40
N GLU A 184 -6.17 -0.21 8.55
CA GLU A 184 -7.15 -0.16 7.44
C GLU A 184 -8.55 -0.59 7.91
N SER A 185 -9.20 0.23 8.75
CA SER A 185 -10.55 0.00 9.27
C SER A 185 -11.59 0.93 8.64
N THR A 186 -12.87 0.61 8.82
CA THR A 186 -13.97 1.48 8.36
C THR A 186 -13.89 2.88 8.98
N PHE A 187 -13.55 2.99 10.26
CA PHE A 187 -13.40 4.27 10.94
C PHE A 187 -12.22 5.09 10.41
N ASP A 188 -11.13 4.42 10.00
CA ASP A 188 -9.99 5.13 9.41
C ASP A 188 -10.33 5.73 8.05
N TYR A 189 -11.13 5.00 7.24
CA TYR A 189 -11.67 5.56 5.99
C TYR A 189 -12.70 6.66 6.25
N PHE A 190 -13.54 6.56 7.29
CA PHE A 190 -14.44 7.62 7.68
C PHE A 190 -13.69 8.90 8.04
N GLU A 191 -12.67 8.80 8.88
CA GLU A 191 -11.86 9.95 9.30
C GLU A 191 -11.09 10.57 8.13
N SER A 192 -10.45 9.76 7.28
CA SER A 192 -9.75 10.27 6.10
C SER A 192 -10.70 10.94 5.11
N THR A 193 -11.89 10.35 4.91
CA THR A 193 -12.90 10.94 4.03
C THR A 193 -13.48 12.23 4.63
N ARG A 194 -13.72 12.28 5.95
CA ARG A 194 -14.14 13.51 6.63
C ARG A 194 -13.16 14.64 6.35
N ARG A 195 -11.87 14.43 6.63
CA ARG A 195 -10.80 15.42 6.40
C ARG A 195 -10.74 15.87 4.95
N TYR A 196 -10.92 14.93 4.03
CA TYR A 196 -11.02 15.22 2.61
C TYR A 196 -12.19 16.15 2.30
N LEU A 197 -13.41 15.81 2.77
CA LEU A 197 -14.64 16.57 2.50
C LEU A 197 -14.61 17.96 3.13
N GLU A 198 -14.06 18.11 4.33
CA GLU A 198 -13.91 19.40 5.02
C GLU A 198 -12.94 20.34 4.27
N ARG A 199 -11.93 19.78 3.59
CA ARG A 199 -10.92 20.56 2.87
C ARG A 199 -11.31 20.88 1.43
N HIS A 200 -11.91 19.93 0.73
CA HIS A 200 -12.15 20.00 -0.71
C HIS A 200 -13.64 20.08 -1.09
N GLY A 201 -14.54 19.70 -0.20
CA GLY A 201 -15.93 19.47 -0.53
C GLY A 201 -16.22 18.06 -1.04
N LYS A 202 -17.44 17.84 -1.53
CA LYS A 202 -17.94 16.53 -1.97
C LYS A 202 -17.57 16.27 -3.43
N PRO A 203 -16.76 15.25 -3.75
CA PRO A 203 -16.50 14.87 -5.14
C PRO A 203 -17.76 14.27 -5.77
N VAL A 204 -17.76 14.11 -7.09
CA VAL A 204 -18.86 13.41 -7.77
C VAL A 204 -18.82 11.93 -7.42
N ALA A 205 -17.64 11.29 -7.49
CA ALA A 205 -17.48 9.88 -7.15
C ALA A 205 -16.13 9.54 -6.57
N PHE A 206 -16.12 8.54 -5.66
CA PHE A 206 -14.92 7.83 -5.28
C PHE A 206 -14.75 6.55 -6.10
N TYR A 207 -13.51 6.15 -6.32
CA TYR A 207 -13.13 4.96 -7.07
C TYR A 207 -12.18 4.10 -6.24
N SER A 208 -12.63 2.92 -5.82
CA SER A 208 -11.88 2.01 -4.96
C SER A 208 -11.77 0.61 -5.55
N ASP A 209 -11.08 -0.29 -4.89
CA ASP A 209 -11.12 -1.73 -5.18
C ASP A 209 -12.38 -2.39 -4.57
N LYS A 210 -12.40 -3.71 -4.60
CA LYS A 210 -13.49 -4.53 -4.05
C LYS A 210 -13.22 -4.95 -2.60
N LEU A 211 -12.47 -4.17 -1.84
CA LEU A 211 -12.24 -4.44 -0.42
C LEU A 211 -13.59 -4.49 0.34
N SER A 212 -13.68 -5.26 1.39
CA SER A 212 -14.92 -5.44 2.18
C SER A 212 -15.47 -4.13 2.76
N VAL A 213 -14.62 -3.13 2.96
CA VAL A 213 -15.03 -1.79 3.39
C VAL A 213 -15.89 -1.10 2.34
N PHE A 214 -15.63 -1.33 1.05
CA PHE A 214 -16.29 -0.63 -0.05
C PHE A 214 -17.41 -1.42 -0.70
N ARG A 215 -17.43 -2.76 -0.55
CA ARG A 215 -18.43 -3.62 -1.19
C ARG A 215 -18.81 -4.81 -0.33
N VAL A 216 -20.12 -5.09 -0.25
CA VAL A 216 -20.64 -6.35 0.25
C VAL A 216 -20.50 -7.41 -0.84
N ASN A 217 -19.75 -8.48 -0.56
CA ASN A 217 -19.53 -9.59 -1.50
C ASN A 217 -20.60 -10.71 -1.39
N ALA A 218 -21.50 -10.64 -0.39
CA ALA A 218 -22.59 -11.59 -0.21
C ALA A 218 -23.70 -11.34 -1.24
N LYS A 219 -24.22 -12.43 -1.84
CA LYS A 219 -25.31 -12.34 -2.83
C LYS A 219 -26.63 -11.94 -2.20
N ASP A 220 -26.84 -12.27 -0.93
CA ASP A 220 -28.02 -11.91 -0.14
C ASP A 220 -27.54 -11.47 1.26
N PRO A 221 -27.37 -10.17 1.52
CA PRO A 221 -27.16 -9.72 2.89
C PRO A 221 -28.46 -9.92 3.68
N GLU A 222 -28.42 -10.72 4.74
CA GLU A 222 -29.58 -11.04 5.58
C GLU A 222 -30.24 -9.80 6.23
N THR A 223 -29.59 -8.66 6.22
CA THR A 223 -30.10 -7.42 6.82
C THR A 223 -29.57 -6.20 6.11
N GLY A 224 -30.30 -5.64 5.17
CA GLY A 224 -30.05 -4.29 4.66
C GLY A 224 -29.89 -4.18 3.13
N ASP A 225 -29.76 -2.97 2.66
CA ASP A 225 -29.83 -2.56 1.25
C ASP A 225 -28.60 -2.93 0.39
N GLY A 226 -27.75 -3.87 0.83
CA GLY A 226 -26.56 -4.30 0.08
C GLY A 226 -25.39 -3.31 0.11
N TYR A 227 -25.48 -2.23 0.88
CA TYR A 227 -24.41 -1.26 1.08
C TYR A 227 -23.49 -1.64 2.25
N THR A 228 -22.19 -1.39 2.10
CA THR A 228 -21.29 -1.36 3.25
C THR A 228 -21.56 -0.11 4.09
N GLN A 229 -21.03 -0.05 5.31
CA GLN A 229 -21.12 1.14 6.15
C GLN A 229 -20.53 2.38 5.47
N PHE A 230 -19.42 2.20 4.75
CA PHE A 230 -18.80 3.27 3.98
C PHE A 230 -19.66 3.69 2.79
N GLY A 231 -20.19 2.73 2.03
CA GLY A 231 -21.10 3.00 0.92
C GLY A 231 -22.38 3.71 1.36
N ARG A 232 -22.96 3.32 2.52
CA ARG A 232 -24.10 4.02 3.12
C ARG A 232 -23.77 5.48 3.43
N ALA A 233 -22.66 5.74 4.12
CA ALA A 233 -22.25 7.09 4.48
C ALA A 233 -22.05 7.99 3.25
N LEU A 234 -21.45 7.47 2.17
CA LEU A 234 -21.31 8.20 0.92
C LEU A 234 -22.66 8.46 0.23
N SER A 235 -23.56 7.46 0.24
CA SER A 235 -24.91 7.62 -0.32
C SER A 235 -25.71 8.70 0.40
N GLU A 236 -25.62 8.79 1.74
CA GLU A 236 -26.25 9.86 2.54
C GLU A 236 -25.73 11.27 2.14
N LEU A 237 -24.46 11.37 1.71
CA LEU A 237 -23.84 12.62 1.25
C LEU A 237 -24.01 12.84 -0.26
N ASN A 238 -24.77 11.98 -0.94
CA ASN A 238 -24.95 12.02 -2.39
C ASN A 238 -23.60 11.97 -3.15
N ILE A 239 -22.73 11.06 -2.75
CA ILE A 239 -21.43 10.78 -3.38
C ILE A 239 -21.47 9.34 -3.89
N ASP A 240 -21.16 9.14 -5.17
CA ASP A 240 -21.11 7.81 -5.74
C ASP A 240 -19.85 7.06 -5.33
N ILE A 241 -19.93 5.73 -5.21
CA ILE A 241 -18.77 4.85 -5.08
C ILE A 241 -18.74 3.83 -6.21
N ILE A 242 -17.62 3.82 -6.93
CA ILE A 242 -17.40 2.94 -8.08
C ILE A 242 -16.32 1.93 -7.67
N CYS A 243 -16.66 0.64 -7.61
CA CYS A 243 -15.69 -0.41 -7.33
C CYS A 243 -15.03 -0.91 -8.62
N ALA A 244 -13.70 -0.88 -8.66
CA ALA A 244 -12.90 -1.33 -9.80
C ALA A 244 -13.11 -2.83 -10.08
N ASN A 245 -13.37 -3.18 -11.34
CA ASN A 245 -13.45 -4.58 -11.79
C ASN A 245 -12.09 -5.16 -12.19
N THR A 246 -11.10 -4.32 -12.48
CA THR A 246 -9.76 -4.73 -12.91
C THR A 246 -8.68 -3.86 -12.27
N PRO A 247 -7.49 -4.40 -11.97
CA PRO A 247 -6.36 -3.60 -11.47
C PRO A 247 -5.98 -2.44 -12.39
N ALA A 248 -6.04 -2.64 -13.71
CA ALA A 248 -5.71 -1.60 -14.69
C ALA A 248 -6.57 -0.33 -14.58
N ALA A 249 -7.75 -0.44 -13.97
CA ALA A 249 -8.66 0.67 -13.78
C ALA A 249 -8.19 1.66 -12.69
N LYS A 250 -7.35 1.24 -11.74
CA LYS A 250 -6.78 2.05 -10.64
C LYS A 250 -5.39 2.63 -10.94
N GLY A 251 -4.97 2.68 -12.20
CA GLY A 251 -3.60 3.02 -12.60
C GLY A 251 -3.06 4.39 -12.14
N ARG A 252 -3.90 5.29 -11.56
CA ARG A 252 -3.44 6.57 -11.00
C ARG A 252 -2.91 6.35 -9.58
N VAL A 253 -3.75 5.78 -8.70
CA VAL A 253 -3.36 5.52 -7.32
C VAL A 253 -2.25 4.47 -7.24
N GLU A 254 -2.25 3.43 -8.08
CA GLU A 254 -1.15 2.46 -8.15
C GLU A 254 0.19 3.13 -8.49
N ARG A 255 0.19 4.07 -9.44
CA ARG A 255 1.39 4.83 -9.80
C ARG A 255 1.81 5.80 -8.69
N ALA A 256 0.85 6.42 -8.01
CA ALA A 256 1.12 7.23 -6.84
C ALA A 256 1.76 6.36 -5.74
N ASN A 257 1.17 5.20 -5.43
CA ASN A 257 1.70 4.27 -4.43
C ASN A 257 3.14 3.84 -4.73
N GLN A 258 3.47 3.51 -6.00
CA GLN A 258 4.85 3.21 -6.38
C GLN A 258 5.82 4.38 -6.09
N THR A 259 5.39 5.62 -6.37
CA THR A 259 6.21 6.80 -6.10
C THR A 259 6.31 7.09 -4.61
N LEU A 260 5.21 6.90 -3.86
CA LEU A 260 5.18 7.05 -2.41
C LEU A 260 6.10 6.02 -1.72
N GLN A 261 6.02 4.76 -2.10
CA GLN A 261 6.90 3.71 -1.57
C GLN A 261 8.38 3.96 -1.86
N ASP A 262 8.70 4.58 -3.02
CA ASP A 262 10.09 4.95 -3.31
C ASP A 262 10.54 6.21 -2.56
N ARG A 263 9.70 7.24 -2.43
CA ARG A 263 10.10 8.57 -1.94
C ARG A 263 9.75 8.80 -0.47
N LEU A 264 8.51 8.52 -0.05
CA LEU A 264 8.05 8.83 1.29
C LEU A 264 8.85 8.05 2.36
N VAL A 265 9.14 6.77 2.12
CA VAL A 265 9.98 5.96 3.02
C VAL A 265 11.34 6.63 3.28
N LYS A 266 11.95 7.16 2.21
CA LYS A 266 13.26 7.81 2.27
C LYS A 266 13.20 9.19 2.93
N GLU A 267 12.13 9.94 2.68
CA GLU A 267 11.91 11.24 3.35
C GLU A 267 11.66 11.07 4.84
N LEU A 268 10.88 10.08 5.27
CA LEU A 268 10.68 9.71 6.66
C LEU A 268 12.00 9.33 7.33
N ARG A 269 12.84 8.55 6.64
CA ARG A 269 14.18 8.19 7.11
C ARG A 269 15.08 9.40 7.29
N LEU A 270 15.13 10.29 6.31
CA LEU A 270 15.96 11.50 6.36
C LEU A 270 15.57 12.47 7.48
N ARG A 271 14.33 12.39 7.98
CA ARG A 271 13.81 13.19 9.09
C ARG A 271 13.83 12.45 10.43
N GLY A 272 14.26 11.18 10.44
CA GLY A 272 14.25 10.35 11.64
C GLY A 272 12.86 9.98 12.14
N ILE A 273 11.82 10.09 11.29
CA ILE A 273 10.44 9.76 11.65
C ILE A 273 10.27 8.24 11.64
N SER A 274 9.74 7.70 12.76
CA SER A 274 9.63 6.24 12.99
C SER A 274 8.28 5.79 13.55
N ASP A 275 7.32 6.70 13.74
CA ASP A 275 6.00 6.40 14.27
C ASP A 275 4.89 7.03 13.43
N VAL A 276 3.67 6.53 13.63
CA VAL A 276 2.48 6.92 12.87
C VAL A 276 2.06 8.36 13.13
N GLU A 277 2.22 8.85 14.35
CA GLU A 277 1.78 10.19 14.74
C GLU A 277 2.68 11.25 14.10
N ALA A 278 3.99 11.14 14.28
CA ALA A 278 4.96 12.01 13.62
C ALA A 278 4.89 11.89 12.09
N GLY A 279 4.65 10.67 11.57
CA GLY A 279 4.41 10.43 10.16
C GLY A 279 3.21 11.23 9.65
N ASN A 280 2.07 11.14 10.31
CA ASN A 280 0.87 11.89 9.95
C ASN A 280 1.05 13.41 10.03
N ALA A 281 1.83 13.90 11.00
CA ALA A 281 2.15 15.32 11.11
C ALA A 281 3.01 15.82 9.93
N PHE A 282 3.85 14.95 9.36
CA PHE A 282 4.71 15.27 8.20
C PHE A 282 3.97 15.19 6.85
N LEU A 283 2.94 14.35 6.70
CA LEU A 283 2.26 14.11 5.42
C LEU A 283 1.77 15.38 4.69
N PRO A 284 1.27 16.44 5.35
CA PRO A 284 0.86 17.67 4.66
C PRO A 284 2.01 18.35 3.92
N GLU A 285 3.20 18.47 4.55
CA GLU A 285 4.41 19.02 3.94
C GLU A 285 4.84 18.17 2.74
N PHE A 286 4.90 16.86 2.93
CA PHE A 286 5.26 15.93 1.87
C PHE A 286 4.28 16.00 0.69
N SER A 287 2.97 16.06 0.95
CA SER A 287 1.95 16.15 -0.10
C SER A 287 2.08 17.42 -0.92
N ALA A 288 2.40 18.55 -0.29
CA ALA A 288 2.61 19.82 -0.97
C ALA A 288 3.80 19.73 -1.95
N ASP A 289 4.95 19.20 -1.50
CA ASP A 289 6.13 18.99 -2.34
C ASP A 289 5.85 17.98 -3.46
N TYR A 290 5.20 16.86 -3.14
CA TYR A 290 4.81 15.87 -4.14
C TYR A 290 3.91 16.48 -5.22
N ASN A 291 2.90 17.23 -4.83
CA ASN A 291 1.93 17.81 -5.74
C ASN A 291 2.60 18.85 -6.66
N GLN A 292 3.50 19.65 -6.14
CA GLN A 292 4.28 20.60 -6.96
C GLN A 292 5.09 19.89 -8.06
N ARG A 293 5.63 18.68 -7.80
CA ARG A 293 6.49 17.95 -8.74
C ARG A 293 5.72 17.05 -9.70
N PHE A 294 4.61 16.47 -9.29
CA PHE A 294 3.95 15.37 -10.01
C PHE A 294 2.53 15.66 -10.46
N ALA A 295 1.89 16.69 -9.91
CA ALA A 295 0.57 17.09 -10.35
C ALA A 295 0.59 17.62 -11.78
N ARG A 296 -0.58 17.55 -12.41
CA ARG A 296 -0.80 18.03 -13.77
C ARG A 296 -1.99 18.98 -13.77
N GLU A 297 -1.98 19.90 -14.68
CA GLU A 297 -3.15 20.73 -14.93
C GLU A 297 -4.33 19.87 -15.42
N PRO A 298 -5.55 20.11 -14.91
CA PRO A 298 -6.74 19.45 -15.41
C PRO A 298 -7.08 19.92 -16.82
N GLN A 299 -7.83 19.12 -17.56
CA GLN A 299 -8.28 19.49 -18.91
C GLN A 299 -9.27 20.68 -18.88
N SER A 300 -10.06 20.79 -17.82
CA SER A 300 -11.00 21.87 -17.55
C SER A 300 -10.65 22.56 -16.25
N THR A 301 -10.77 23.89 -16.21
CA THR A 301 -10.58 24.70 -14.99
C THR A 301 -11.76 24.59 -14.01
N HIS A 302 -12.86 23.94 -14.42
CA HIS A 302 -14.00 23.72 -13.56
C HIS A 302 -13.66 22.74 -12.43
N ASP A 303 -13.99 23.13 -11.20
CA ASP A 303 -13.91 22.25 -10.03
C ASP A 303 -15.29 21.60 -9.83
N ALA A 304 -15.33 20.27 -9.90
CA ALA A 304 -16.55 19.48 -9.77
C ALA A 304 -16.93 19.18 -8.31
N HIS A 305 -16.15 19.62 -7.32
CA HIS A 305 -16.53 19.49 -5.93
C HIS A 305 -17.78 20.32 -5.60
N ARG A 306 -18.62 19.74 -4.79
CA ARG A 306 -19.83 20.39 -4.26
C ARG A 306 -19.62 20.76 -2.81
N PRO A 307 -20.09 21.92 -2.32
CA PRO A 307 -19.95 22.28 -0.93
C PRO A 307 -20.74 21.32 -0.02
N LEU A 308 -20.28 21.17 1.22
CA LEU A 308 -21.07 20.54 2.28
C LEU A 308 -22.26 21.44 2.62
N LEU A 309 -23.45 20.84 2.75
CA LEU A 309 -24.66 21.56 3.11
C LEU A 309 -24.77 21.67 4.63
N ALA A 310 -25.41 22.74 5.13
CA ALA A 310 -25.51 23.03 6.55
C ALA A 310 -26.20 21.92 7.39
N HIS A 311 -27.05 21.11 6.76
CA HIS A 311 -27.73 20.00 7.43
C HIS A 311 -26.94 18.69 7.37
N GLU A 312 -25.87 18.60 6.57
CA GLU A 312 -25.02 17.40 6.47
C GLU A 312 -24.05 17.35 7.65
N ARG A 313 -24.39 16.51 8.62
CA ARG A 313 -23.62 16.35 9.84
C ARG A 313 -22.67 15.18 9.71
N LEU A 314 -21.42 15.45 9.33
CA LEU A 314 -20.41 14.41 9.12
C LEU A 314 -20.20 13.53 10.35
N ASP A 315 -20.36 14.08 11.57
CA ASP A 315 -20.26 13.33 12.82
C ASP A 315 -21.32 12.23 12.95
N GLU A 316 -22.52 12.46 12.42
CA GLU A 316 -23.60 11.49 12.44
C GLU A 316 -23.54 10.53 11.23
N THR A 317 -23.11 11.04 10.10
CA THR A 317 -22.97 10.26 8.86
C THR A 317 -21.86 9.22 8.97
N PHE A 318 -20.68 9.61 9.48
CA PHE A 318 -19.53 8.73 9.64
C PHE A 318 -19.55 7.93 10.95
N THR A 319 -20.64 7.19 11.15
CA THR A 319 -20.87 6.26 12.26
C THR A 319 -21.14 4.86 11.72
N LEU A 320 -20.85 3.82 12.50
CA LEU A 320 -21.37 2.48 12.18
C LEU A 320 -22.85 2.45 12.57
N GLN A 321 -23.73 2.11 11.64
CA GLN A 321 -25.18 2.14 11.87
C GLN A 321 -25.76 0.73 11.68
N GLU A 322 -26.48 0.26 12.68
CA GLU A 322 -27.14 -1.04 12.65
C GLU A 322 -28.58 -0.95 13.18
N ALA A 323 -29.50 -1.60 12.50
CA ALA A 323 -30.87 -1.78 12.99
C ALA A 323 -30.90 -2.86 14.08
N ARG A 324 -31.44 -2.53 15.25
CA ARG A 324 -31.61 -3.45 16.37
C ARG A 324 -33.04 -3.41 16.90
N LYS A 325 -33.56 -4.57 17.25
CA LYS A 325 -34.91 -4.67 17.81
C LYS A 325 -34.90 -4.32 19.32
N VAL A 326 -35.81 -3.47 19.71
CA VAL A 326 -36.06 -3.16 21.12
C VAL A 326 -36.90 -4.27 21.74
N SER A 327 -36.51 -4.77 22.91
CA SER A 327 -37.32 -5.74 23.68
C SER A 327 -38.55 -5.08 24.35
N ALA A 328 -39.49 -5.88 24.82
CA ALA A 328 -40.63 -5.40 25.63
C ALA A 328 -40.19 -4.65 26.88
N ASN A 329 -38.99 -4.96 27.41
CA ASN A 329 -38.43 -4.33 28.61
C ASN A 329 -37.53 -3.13 28.28
N LEU A 330 -37.70 -2.49 27.13
CA LEU A 330 -36.94 -1.34 26.66
C LEU A 330 -35.43 -1.57 26.63
N THR A 331 -35.01 -2.78 26.21
CA THR A 331 -33.58 -3.09 26.09
C THR A 331 -33.18 -3.32 24.64
N VAL A 332 -31.93 -2.93 24.31
CA VAL A 332 -31.31 -3.10 23.00
C VAL A 332 -29.98 -3.84 23.17
N HIS A 333 -29.76 -4.90 22.42
CA HIS A 333 -28.49 -5.64 22.39
C HIS A 333 -27.61 -5.13 21.25
N TYR A 334 -26.39 -4.68 21.59
CA TYR A 334 -25.37 -4.29 20.60
C TYR A 334 -23.97 -4.69 21.08
N LYS A 335 -23.21 -5.40 20.25
CA LYS A 335 -21.81 -5.82 20.55
C LYS A 335 -21.60 -6.40 21.95
N ARG A 336 -22.47 -7.35 22.37
CA ARG A 336 -22.47 -8.01 23.70
C ARG A 336 -22.80 -7.10 24.88
N VAL A 337 -23.11 -5.82 24.64
CA VAL A 337 -23.58 -4.88 25.66
C VAL A 337 -25.10 -4.81 25.58
N LEU A 338 -25.75 -4.79 26.75
CA LEU A 338 -27.17 -4.54 26.89
C LEU A 338 -27.34 -3.03 27.17
N TYR A 339 -28.10 -2.35 26.35
CA TYR A 339 -28.46 -0.95 26.57
C TYR A 339 -29.88 -0.88 27.12
N LEU A 340 -30.05 -0.23 28.28
CA LEU A 340 -31.35 0.03 28.87
C LEU A 340 -31.80 1.43 28.40
N LEU A 341 -32.93 1.50 27.73
CA LEU A 341 -33.53 2.77 27.32
C LEU A 341 -34.19 3.40 28.51
N ASP A 342 -33.98 4.68 28.76
CA ASP A 342 -34.71 5.43 29.76
C ASP A 342 -36.19 5.51 29.37
N PRO A 343 -37.12 5.31 30.30
CA PRO A 343 -38.55 5.35 30.00
C PRO A 343 -38.97 6.72 29.49
N SER A 344 -39.41 6.76 28.25
CA SER A 344 -39.99 7.95 27.60
C SER A 344 -41.11 7.49 26.67
N GLU A 345 -41.96 8.40 26.23
CA GLU A 345 -43.00 8.07 25.28
C GLU A 345 -42.45 7.46 24.01
N GLN A 346 -41.37 8.02 23.48
CA GLN A 346 -40.67 7.51 22.29
C GLN A 346 -40.04 6.12 22.53
N ALA A 347 -39.45 5.88 23.71
CA ALA A 347 -38.89 4.59 24.06
C ALA A 347 -39.99 3.52 24.15
N HIS A 348 -41.17 3.84 24.71
CA HIS A 348 -42.31 2.92 24.73
C HIS A 348 -42.87 2.65 23.34
N GLN A 349 -42.92 3.67 22.47
CA GLN A 349 -43.32 3.50 21.07
C GLN A 349 -42.34 2.63 20.26
N ALA A 350 -41.05 2.65 20.64
CA ALA A 350 -39.99 1.85 20.04
C ALA A 350 -40.05 0.36 20.48
N GLY A 351 -40.77 0.05 21.58
CA GLY A 351 -40.91 -1.33 22.11
C GLY A 351 -41.38 -2.32 21.04
N GLY A 352 -40.64 -3.38 20.84
CA GLY A 352 -40.93 -4.39 19.79
C GLY A 352 -40.53 -3.99 18.36
N LYS A 353 -40.17 -2.73 18.10
CA LYS A 353 -39.76 -2.21 16.81
C LYS A 353 -38.24 -2.15 16.67
N HIS A 354 -37.75 -1.76 15.50
CA HIS A 354 -36.33 -1.56 15.23
C HIS A 354 -35.94 -0.11 15.50
N VAL A 355 -34.81 0.05 16.16
CA VAL A 355 -34.11 1.32 16.40
C VAL A 355 -32.79 1.30 15.63
N GLN A 356 -32.30 2.48 15.27
CA GLN A 356 -30.99 2.64 14.67
C GLN A 356 -29.95 2.87 15.77
N VAL A 357 -29.01 1.94 15.88
CA VAL A 357 -27.84 2.10 16.77
C VAL A 357 -26.72 2.70 15.97
N ARG A 358 -26.14 3.81 16.45
CA ARG A 358 -25.00 4.51 15.84
C ARG A 358 -23.81 4.43 16.78
N GLU A 359 -22.73 3.84 16.30
CA GLU A 359 -21.46 3.78 17.02
C GLU A 359 -20.47 4.77 16.40
N HIS A 360 -19.95 5.67 17.22
CA HIS A 360 -18.96 6.66 16.86
C HIS A 360 -17.53 6.09 17.00
N GLN A 361 -16.55 6.77 16.43
CA GLN A 361 -15.14 6.35 16.47
C GLN A 361 -14.56 6.28 17.90
N ASP A 362 -15.06 7.10 18.80
CA ASP A 362 -14.68 7.10 20.23
C ASP A 362 -15.31 5.94 21.03
N GLY A 363 -16.09 5.08 20.36
CA GLY A 363 -16.84 3.98 20.99
C GLY A 363 -18.17 4.42 21.60
N THR A 364 -18.55 5.67 21.50
CA THR A 364 -19.86 6.16 21.99
C THR A 364 -20.96 5.58 21.13
N VAL A 365 -21.97 5.00 21.78
CA VAL A 365 -23.15 4.44 21.13
C VAL A 365 -24.35 5.34 21.39
N ARG A 366 -25.03 5.74 20.32
CA ARG A 366 -26.29 6.50 20.37
C ARG A 366 -27.39 5.68 19.70
N ILE A 367 -28.60 5.75 20.24
CA ILE A 367 -29.75 4.98 19.76
C ILE A 367 -30.82 5.95 19.29
N PHE A 368 -31.35 5.73 18.10
CA PHE A 368 -32.34 6.60 17.47
C PHE A 368 -33.59 5.80 17.08
N PHE A 369 -34.76 6.40 17.32
CA PHE A 369 -36.03 5.91 16.83
C PHE A 369 -36.77 7.03 16.11
N ASP A 370 -37.15 6.82 14.86
CA ASP A 370 -37.80 7.82 13.98
C ASP A 370 -37.08 9.20 13.98
N GLY A 371 -35.73 9.17 13.95
CA GLY A 371 -34.89 10.37 13.94
C GLY A 371 -34.68 11.03 15.30
N VAL A 372 -35.36 10.55 16.36
CA VAL A 372 -35.22 11.07 17.73
C VAL A 372 -34.20 10.20 18.50
N GLN A 373 -33.23 10.84 19.14
CA GLN A 373 -32.25 10.17 19.99
C GLN A 373 -32.94 9.72 21.30
N LEU A 374 -32.81 8.42 21.62
CA LEU A 374 -33.26 7.85 22.88
C LEU A 374 -32.10 7.84 23.88
N THR A 375 -32.36 8.25 25.11
CA THR A 375 -31.39 8.11 26.19
C THR A 375 -31.26 6.65 26.59
N ALA A 376 -30.03 6.15 26.64
CA ALA A 376 -29.73 4.75 26.92
C ALA A 376 -28.53 4.63 27.84
N ARG A 377 -28.57 3.65 28.74
CA ARG A 377 -27.47 3.33 29.66
C ARG A 377 -26.92 1.96 29.33
N PRO A 378 -25.58 1.82 29.13
CA PRO A 378 -24.97 0.53 28.90
C PRO A 378 -24.98 -0.31 30.16
N PHE A 379 -25.38 -1.57 30.02
CA PHE A 379 -25.31 -2.57 31.07
C PHE A 379 -24.42 -3.73 30.57
N PRO A 380 -23.13 -3.75 30.91
CA PRO A 380 -22.24 -4.82 30.50
C PRO A 380 -22.65 -6.15 31.17
N LYS A 381 -22.87 -7.21 30.40
CA LYS A 381 -23.23 -8.55 30.88
C LYS A 381 -22.23 -9.16 31.88
N ASP A 382 -21.00 -8.68 31.85
CA ASP A 382 -19.90 -9.17 32.72
C ASP A 382 -19.90 -8.53 34.11
N ASN A 383 -20.74 -7.51 34.36
CA ASN A 383 -21.01 -7.12 35.73
C ASN A 383 -21.79 -8.24 36.42
N ARG A 384 -21.07 -9.11 37.13
CA ARG A 384 -21.69 -10.02 38.11
C ARG A 384 -22.59 -9.15 38.97
N VAL A 385 -23.90 -9.36 38.82
CA VAL A 385 -24.90 -8.77 39.71
C VAL A 385 -24.40 -9.05 41.11
N ARG A 386 -24.17 -8.04 41.90
CA ARG A 386 -23.77 -8.22 43.29
C ARG A 386 -24.83 -9.10 43.90
N GLN A 387 -24.41 -10.16 44.63
CA GLN A 387 -25.28 -11.17 45.20
C GLN A 387 -26.41 -10.60 46.08
N ALA A 388 -26.25 -9.36 46.55
CA ALA A 388 -27.24 -8.58 47.28
C ALA A 388 -28.47 -8.16 46.46
N ASP A 389 -28.38 -8.10 45.12
CA ASP A 389 -29.50 -7.69 44.26
C ASP A 389 -30.25 -8.87 43.65
N ILE A 390 -29.79 -10.09 43.91
CA ILE A 390 -30.51 -11.32 43.51
C ILE A 390 -31.57 -11.57 44.54
N VAL A 391 -32.83 -11.38 44.20
CA VAL A 391 -33.94 -11.96 44.93
C VAL A 391 -33.78 -13.48 44.84
N SER A 392 -33.23 -14.11 45.90
CA SER A 392 -33.02 -15.52 45.95
C SER A 392 -34.37 -16.23 45.90
N HIS A 393 -34.69 -16.85 44.76
CA HIS A 393 -35.86 -17.70 44.65
C HIS A 393 -35.54 -19.00 45.34
N LYS A 394 -36.18 -19.30 46.47
CA LYS A 394 -35.94 -20.49 47.33
C LYS A 394 -35.94 -21.81 46.54
N LEU A 395 -36.74 -21.90 45.49
CA LEU A 395 -36.78 -23.03 44.55
C LEU A 395 -35.52 -23.14 43.66
N LEU A 396 -34.90 -22.03 43.29
CA LEU A 396 -33.71 -22.03 42.43
C LEU A 396 -32.49 -22.58 43.20
N ASP A 397 -32.31 -22.18 44.45
CA ASP A 397 -31.20 -22.65 45.27
C ASP A 397 -31.29 -24.16 45.52
N ASP A 398 -32.51 -24.69 45.77
CA ASP A 398 -32.72 -26.12 45.95
C ASP A 398 -32.52 -26.90 44.64
N THR A 399 -32.94 -26.36 43.51
CA THR A 399 -32.69 -26.94 42.19
C THR A 399 -31.20 -26.96 41.86
N LEU A 400 -30.46 -25.89 42.15
CA LEU A 400 -29.01 -25.81 41.95
C LEU A 400 -28.26 -26.84 42.86
N LYS A 401 -28.70 -27.04 44.08
CA LYS A 401 -28.12 -28.09 44.96
C LYS A 401 -28.34 -29.50 44.40
N VAL A 402 -29.50 -29.76 43.81
CA VAL A 402 -29.80 -31.06 43.17
C VAL A 402 -28.90 -31.24 41.95
N ILE A 403 -28.82 -30.23 41.07
CA ILE A 403 -27.97 -30.26 39.86
C ILE A 403 -26.51 -30.47 40.24
N GLN A 404 -26.02 -29.79 41.29
CA GLN A 404 -24.65 -29.91 41.75
C GLN A 404 -24.33 -31.33 42.26
N ARG A 405 -25.26 -31.95 43.00
CA ARG A 405 -25.13 -33.34 43.44
C ARG A 405 -25.10 -34.31 42.26
N GLU A 406 -25.97 -34.13 41.28
CA GLU A 406 -25.97 -34.95 40.07
C GLU A 406 -24.66 -34.79 39.25
N GLN A 407 -24.14 -33.58 39.14
CA GLN A 407 -22.87 -33.33 38.46
C GLN A 407 -21.72 -34.03 39.18
N GLN A 408 -21.64 -33.89 40.51
CA GLN A 408 -20.65 -34.60 41.35
C GLN A 408 -20.73 -36.11 41.18
N ALA A 409 -21.95 -36.68 41.18
CA ALA A 409 -22.15 -38.10 40.96
C ALA A 409 -21.73 -38.57 39.58
N ARG A 410 -21.97 -37.78 38.54
CA ARG A 410 -21.48 -38.08 37.17
C ARG A 410 -19.97 -38.00 37.07
N ASP A 411 -19.36 -37.01 37.69
CA ASP A 411 -17.88 -36.85 37.72
C ASP A 411 -17.23 -38.02 38.43
N GLN A 412 -17.79 -38.45 39.57
CA GLN A 412 -17.32 -39.63 40.28
C GLN A 412 -17.43 -40.91 39.44
N ARG A 413 -18.56 -41.18 38.81
CA ARG A 413 -18.71 -42.32 37.88
C ARG A 413 -17.71 -42.29 36.75
N THR A 414 -17.44 -41.13 36.17
CA THR A 414 -16.47 -40.97 35.09
C THR A 414 -15.04 -41.26 35.60
N LEU A 415 -14.70 -40.81 36.81
CA LEU A 415 -13.41 -41.08 37.43
C LEU A 415 -13.25 -42.57 37.77
N GLU A 416 -14.30 -43.24 38.27
CA GLU A 416 -14.28 -44.68 38.54
C GLU A 416 -14.15 -45.49 37.24
N GLN A 417 -14.85 -45.14 36.18
CA GLN A 417 -14.70 -45.79 34.87
C GLN A 417 -13.27 -45.60 34.33
N ARG A 418 -12.69 -44.43 34.44
CA ARG A 418 -11.30 -44.21 34.04
C ARG A 418 -10.31 -45.03 34.86
N ARG A 419 -10.54 -45.20 36.19
CA ARG A 419 -9.69 -46.02 37.05
C ARG A 419 -9.81 -47.52 36.71
N LEU A 420 -11.03 -48.01 36.40
CA LEU A 420 -11.21 -49.39 35.93
C LEU A 420 -10.51 -49.64 34.61
N THR A 421 -10.67 -48.77 33.63
CA THR A 421 -10.00 -48.90 32.31
C THR A 421 -8.47 -48.84 32.42
N GLN A 422 -7.94 -48.05 33.37
CA GLN A 422 -6.51 -47.99 33.62
C GLN A 422 -5.97 -49.24 34.33
N ARG A 423 -6.75 -49.82 35.25
CA ARG A 423 -6.42 -51.12 35.89
C ARG A 423 -6.40 -52.25 34.86
N GLU A 424 -7.41 -52.32 34.01
CA GLU A 424 -7.46 -53.29 32.91
C GLU A 424 -6.28 -53.17 31.93
N ARG A 425 -5.89 -51.95 31.59
CA ARG A 425 -4.70 -51.72 30.77
C ARG A 425 -3.41 -52.14 31.45
N THR A 426 -3.29 -51.90 32.76
CA THR A 426 -2.12 -52.33 33.54
C THR A 426 -2.05 -53.85 33.66
N GLN A 427 -3.19 -54.54 33.85
CA GLN A 427 -3.27 -55.99 33.86
C GLN A 427 -2.95 -56.63 32.49
N LEU A 428 -3.40 -56.02 31.41
CA LEU A 428 -3.02 -56.45 30.05
C LEU A 428 -1.55 -56.27 29.76
N GLN A 429 -0.94 -55.15 30.20
CA GLN A 429 0.50 -54.93 30.05
C GLN A 429 1.34 -55.91 30.87
N SER A 430 0.90 -56.24 32.12
CA SER A 430 1.57 -57.26 32.93
C SER A 430 1.47 -58.64 32.29
N ALA A 431 0.28 -59.05 31.85
CA ALA A 431 0.08 -60.33 31.17
C ALA A 431 0.89 -60.48 29.86
N MET A 432 1.03 -59.37 29.09
CA MET A 432 1.89 -59.37 27.92
C MET A 432 3.40 -59.45 28.28
N SER A 433 3.81 -58.83 29.39
CA SER A 433 5.19 -58.90 29.88
C SER A 433 5.56 -60.31 30.34
N ASP A 434 4.61 -60.98 31.03
CA ASP A 434 4.79 -62.36 31.48
C ASP A 434 4.86 -63.34 30.34
N ALA A 435 4.02 -63.19 29.31
CA ALA A 435 4.04 -63.99 28.08
C ALA A 435 5.31 -63.80 27.26
N TRP A 436 5.91 -62.60 27.30
CA TRP A 436 7.20 -62.32 26.63
C TRP A 436 8.39 -62.86 27.43
N GLY A 437 8.29 -62.93 28.75
CA GLY A 437 9.30 -63.53 29.62
C GLY A 437 9.40 -65.05 29.37
N GLU A 438 8.29 -65.78 29.30
CA GLU A 438 8.26 -67.22 29.02
C GLU A 438 8.78 -67.59 27.64
N THR A 439 8.57 -66.76 26.62
CA THR A 439 9.08 -66.99 25.26
C THR A 439 10.58 -66.80 25.18
N THR A 440 11.16 -65.91 25.98
CA THR A 440 12.64 -65.69 26.03
C THR A 440 13.36 -66.81 26.76
N GLU A 441 12.77 -67.37 27.77
CA GLU A 441 13.33 -68.55 28.47
C GLU A 441 13.29 -69.84 27.60
N ALA A 442 12.21 -70.07 26.87
CA ALA A 442 12.11 -71.21 25.95
C ALA A 442 13.11 -71.14 24.79
N VAL A 443 13.40 -69.95 24.28
CA VAL A 443 14.44 -69.78 23.22
C VAL A 443 15.85 -69.98 23.77
N THR A 444 16.11 -69.57 25.02
CA THR A 444 17.43 -69.68 25.68
C THR A 444 17.71 -71.15 26.09
N GLN A 445 16.69 -71.97 26.43
CA GLN A 445 16.83 -73.43 26.66
C GLN A 445 17.04 -74.24 25.39
N SER A 446 16.43 -73.82 24.27
CA SER A 446 16.61 -74.49 22.96
C SER A 446 18.02 -74.30 22.40
N GLN A 447 18.71 -73.21 22.71
CA GLN A 447 20.09 -72.97 22.31
C GLN A 447 21.17 -73.68 23.13
N ARG A 448 20.81 -74.23 24.32
CA ARG A 448 21.73 -74.98 25.15
C ARG A 448 21.73 -76.52 24.86
N HIS A 449 20.89 -77.02 23.98
CA HIS A 449 20.82 -78.44 23.56
C HIS A 449 21.39 -78.71 22.18
N CYS A 450 21.98 -77.73 21.53
CA CYS A 450 22.71 -77.86 20.26
C CYS A 450 24.13 -77.31 20.38
N SER A 451 24.89 -77.79 21.41
CA SER A 451 26.35 -77.60 21.51
C SER A 451 26.99 -78.93 21.85
#